data_2517db3501e0a981ef190ad7f78ec735
#
_entry.id   2517db3501e0a981ef190ad7f78ec735
#
_cell.length_a   1.000
_cell.length_b   1.000
_cell.length_c   1.000
_cell.angle_alpha   90.00
_cell.angle_beta   90.00
_cell.angle_gamma   90.00
#
_symmetry.space_group_name_H-M   'P 1'
#
loop_
_entity.id
_entity.type
_entity.pdbx_description
1 polymer ?
#
loop_
_entity_poly.entity_id
_entity_poly.type
_entity_poly.pdbx_seq_one_letter_code
_entity_poly.pdbx_strand_id
1 'polypeptide(L)'
;MTIVPVSEIPTVSLLYHLRKLVPATFKNEVDAPKPSQSFNDRIALIRGDITKLQVGAIVNAANNSLLGGGGVDGAIHRAAGPGLLKECRKLNGCDTGSAKITDAYELPCKKVIHAVGPVYSSRFVNESAEDLAGCYTTSLKLAVANDCKSIAFSALSTGVYGYPSSEAASVAIKAVKNFLEGADGDKLEKIIFCTFVPKDVDAYNHWLPRFFPSTEEPETDDWEEVEAGESAENGPVAKEEGISTTEEAKVALPDVPTAEPTEGGPATKKLKPSDDDKKL
;
A
#
# COMPACT_ATOMS: atom_id res chain seq x y z
N MET A 1 -19.51 6.75 2.57
CA MET A 1 -18.14 6.24 2.88
C MET A 1 -17.42 7.30 3.69
N THR A 2 -16.80 6.92 4.81
CA THR A 2 -16.20 7.85 5.78
C THR A 2 -14.84 8.35 5.28
N ILE A 3 -14.56 9.65 5.46
CA ILE A 3 -13.23 10.24 5.23
C ILE A 3 -12.31 9.77 6.36
N VAL A 4 -11.07 9.45 6.02
CA VAL A 4 -10.04 9.00 6.97
C VAL A 4 -9.02 10.13 7.16
N PRO A 5 -9.01 10.79 8.33
CA PRO A 5 -8.02 11.82 8.63
C PRO A 5 -6.62 11.21 8.81
N VAL A 6 -5.59 12.00 8.52
CA VAL A 6 -4.19 11.56 8.61
C VAL A 6 -3.81 11.03 10.00
N SER A 7 -4.44 11.54 11.05
CA SER A 7 -4.22 11.10 12.44
C SER A 7 -4.70 9.68 12.73
N GLU A 8 -5.68 9.18 11.99
CA GLU A 8 -6.23 7.83 12.16
C GLU A 8 -5.47 6.75 11.37
N ILE A 9 -4.50 7.15 10.53
CA ILE A 9 -3.71 6.20 9.75
C ILE A 9 -2.57 5.65 10.61
N PRO A 10 -2.51 4.31 10.85
CA PRO A 10 -1.54 3.72 11.76
C PRO A 10 -0.11 3.84 11.23
N THR A 11 0.80 4.26 12.08
CA THR A 11 2.24 4.29 11.80
C THR A 11 2.87 2.91 11.97
N VAL A 12 4.07 2.73 11.45
CA VAL A 12 4.85 1.50 11.63
C VAL A 12 5.08 1.22 13.12
N SER A 13 5.38 2.25 13.95
CA SER A 13 5.46 2.11 15.40
C SER A 13 4.18 1.53 16.00
N LEU A 14 3.02 2.12 15.64
CA LEU A 14 1.75 1.65 16.15
C LEU A 14 1.43 0.22 15.66
N LEU A 15 1.80 -0.12 14.42
CA LEU A 15 1.60 -1.47 13.88
C LEU A 15 2.44 -2.52 14.62
N TYR A 16 3.66 -2.19 15.04
CA TYR A 16 4.47 -3.06 15.91
C TYR A 16 3.82 -3.21 17.29
N HIS A 17 3.49 -2.09 17.92
CA HIS A 17 2.83 -2.11 19.23
C HIS A 17 1.54 -2.94 19.25
N LEU A 18 0.74 -2.87 18.17
CA LEU A 18 -0.46 -3.68 18.00
C LEU A 18 -0.20 -5.11 17.51
N ARG A 19 1.06 -5.53 17.38
CA ARG A 19 1.47 -6.85 16.85
C ARG A 19 0.90 -7.17 15.45
N LYS A 20 0.56 -6.12 14.68
CA LYS A 20 0.08 -6.24 13.30
C LYS A 20 1.22 -6.29 12.29
N LEU A 21 2.40 -5.87 12.68
CA LEU A 21 3.63 -5.96 11.91
C LEU A 21 4.64 -6.79 12.71
N VAL A 22 5.10 -7.89 12.12
CA VAL A 22 6.02 -8.81 12.78
C VAL A 22 7.46 -8.38 12.48
N PRO A 23 8.34 -8.25 13.50
CA PRO A 23 9.75 -7.93 13.29
C PRO A 23 10.42 -8.92 12.32
N ALA A 24 11.29 -8.41 11.46
CA ALA A 24 12.05 -9.25 10.55
C ALA A 24 13.19 -9.97 11.28
N THR A 25 13.41 -11.22 10.91
CA THR A 25 14.60 -11.97 11.33
C THR A 25 15.73 -11.73 10.34
N PHE A 26 16.91 -11.36 10.82
CA PHE A 26 18.11 -11.19 10.01
C PHE A 26 19.07 -12.35 10.28
N LYS A 27 19.73 -12.86 9.24
CA LYS A 27 20.71 -13.94 9.38
C LYS A 27 21.95 -13.49 10.15
N ASN A 28 22.32 -12.22 10.00
CA ASN A 28 23.41 -11.57 10.71
C ASN A 28 22.89 -10.24 11.25
N GLU A 29 23.10 -9.95 12.51
CA GLU A 29 22.72 -8.66 13.12
C GLU A 29 23.45 -7.46 12.48
N VAL A 30 24.65 -7.70 11.94
CA VAL A 30 25.46 -6.68 11.25
C VAL A 30 24.78 -6.14 9.98
N ASP A 31 23.95 -6.97 9.31
CA ASP A 31 23.24 -6.60 8.08
C ASP A 31 21.89 -5.94 8.38
N ALA A 32 21.44 -5.91 9.62
CA ALA A 32 20.19 -5.30 10.01
C ALA A 32 20.29 -3.77 9.98
N PRO A 33 19.31 -3.08 9.36
CA PRO A 33 19.25 -1.62 9.45
C PRO A 33 19.07 -1.20 10.91
N LYS A 34 19.67 -0.06 11.29
CA LYS A 34 19.47 0.48 12.64
C LYS A 34 18.00 0.90 12.82
N PRO A 35 17.35 0.48 13.91
CA PRO A 35 16.01 0.93 14.25
C PRO A 35 15.97 2.46 14.42
N SER A 36 14.87 3.08 13.98
CA SER A 36 14.66 4.52 14.11
C SER A 36 13.22 4.81 14.48
N GLN A 37 12.99 5.22 15.72
CA GLN A 37 11.67 5.62 16.19
C GLN A 37 11.12 6.77 15.32
N SER A 38 11.95 7.76 15.02
CA SER A 38 11.56 8.91 14.19
C SER A 38 11.08 8.50 12.80
N PHE A 39 11.66 7.46 12.19
CA PHE A 39 11.18 6.95 10.90
C PHE A 39 9.89 6.14 11.09
N ASN A 40 9.86 5.24 12.07
CA ASN A 40 8.71 4.38 12.35
C ASN A 40 7.44 5.18 12.69
N ASP A 41 7.57 6.36 13.31
CA ASP A 41 6.47 7.27 13.62
C ASP A 41 5.95 8.03 12.39
N ARG A 42 6.75 8.13 11.34
CA ARG A 42 6.40 8.88 10.12
C ARG A 42 5.97 8.00 8.96
N ILE A 43 6.36 6.73 8.94
CA ILE A 43 5.90 5.76 7.94
C ILE A 43 4.60 5.13 8.41
N ALA A 44 3.64 5.00 7.50
CA ALA A 44 2.34 4.41 7.79
C ALA A 44 1.92 3.42 6.69
N LEU A 45 1.14 2.43 7.07
CA LEU A 45 0.53 1.46 6.15
C LEU A 45 -0.97 1.37 6.44
N ILE A 46 -1.78 1.50 5.39
CA ILE A 46 -3.22 1.32 5.47
C ILE A 46 -3.72 0.51 4.27
N ARG A 47 -4.68 -0.39 4.51
CA ARG A 47 -5.48 -0.99 3.45
C ARG A 47 -6.79 -0.24 3.31
N GLY A 48 -7.03 0.39 2.15
CA GLY A 48 -8.25 1.17 1.95
C GLY A 48 -8.34 1.90 0.61
N ASP A 49 -9.38 2.71 0.49
CA ASP A 49 -9.61 3.56 -0.68
C ASP A 49 -8.84 4.89 -0.51
N ILE A 50 -7.80 5.07 -1.31
CA ILE A 50 -6.94 6.27 -1.29
C ILE A 50 -7.74 7.57 -1.53
N THR A 51 -8.88 7.50 -2.24
CA THR A 51 -9.75 8.65 -2.50
C THR A 51 -10.46 9.17 -1.25
N LYS A 52 -10.37 8.47 -0.13
CA LYS A 52 -10.98 8.85 1.16
C LYS A 52 -9.97 9.41 2.15
N LEU A 53 -8.69 9.45 1.82
CA LEU A 53 -7.66 9.91 2.72
C LEU A 53 -7.60 11.44 2.76
N GLN A 54 -7.74 12.02 3.94
CA GLN A 54 -7.56 13.45 4.17
C GLN A 54 -6.11 13.75 4.52
N VAL A 55 -5.30 13.89 3.48
CA VAL A 55 -3.83 14.06 3.54
C VAL A 55 -3.36 15.25 2.70
N GLY A 56 -2.07 15.59 2.78
CA GLY A 56 -1.49 16.66 1.97
C GLY A 56 -1.54 16.34 0.48
N ALA A 57 -1.11 15.14 0.09
CA ALA A 57 -1.16 14.68 -1.29
C ALA A 57 -1.47 13.18 -1.36
N ILE A 58 -2.20 12.76 -2.41
CA ILE A 58 -2.28 11.35 -2.81
C ILE A 58 -1.53 11.14 -4.11
N VAL A 59 -0.92 9.96 -4.29
CA VAL A 59 -0.21 9.60 -5.51
C VAL A 59 -1.07 8.63 -6.33
N ASN A 60 -1.40 9.08 -7.52
CA ASN A 60 -2.15 8.35 -8.51
C ASN A 60 -1.22 7.51 -9.39
N ALA A 61 -1.54 6.23 -9.61
CA ALA A 61 -0.88 5.38 -10.60
C ALA A 61 -1.45 5.69 -12.00
N ALA A 62 -0.93 6.74 -12.61
CA ALA A 62 -1.37 7.25 -13.90
C ALA A 62 -0.70 6.56 -15.08
N ASN A 63 -1.24 6.77 -16.27
CA ASN A 63 -0.58 6.47 -17.53
C ASN A 63 0.08 7.73 -18.12
N ASN A 64 0.89 7.58 -19.17
CA ASN A 64 1.64 8.68 -19.78
C ASN A 64 0.76 9.84 -20.26
N SER A 65 -0.50 9.61 -20.62
CA SER A 65 -1.40 10.69 -21.08
C SER A 65 -1.90 11.57 -19.93
N LEU A 66 -1.96 11.07 -18.71
CA LEU A 66 -2.56 11.67 -17.50
C LEU A 66 -4.08 11.94 -17.65
N LEU A 67 -4.74 11.34 -18.62
CA LEU A 67 -6.15 11.64 -18.94
C LEU A 67 -7.14 10.66 -18.31
N GLY A 68 -6.70 9.96 -17.27
CA GLY A 68 -7.50 8.94 -16.62
C GLY A 68 -7.36 7.56 -17.28
N GLY A 69 -7.91 6.56 -16.62
CA GLY A 69 -7.85 5.17 -17.08
C GLY A 69 -8.70 4.26 -16.21
N GLY A 70 -8.25 3.03 -16.02
CA GLY A 70 -8.86 2.04 -15.14
C GLY A 70 -8.28 2.05 -13.71
N GLY A 71 -8.78 1.14 -12.87
CA GLY A 71 -8.23 0.94 -11.53
C GLY A 71 -8.29 2.19 -10.64
N VAL A 72 -7.20 2.43 -9.91
CA VAL A 72 -7.08 3.57 -8.98
C VAL A 72 -7.12 4.91 -9.71
N ASP A 73 -6.53 5.01 -10.91
CA ASP A 73 -6.55 6.21 -11.74
C ASP A 73 -7.99 6.65 -12.07
N GLY A 74 -8.80 5.71 -12.56
CA GLY A 74 -10.22 5.98 -12.81
C GLY A 74 -11.01 6.31 -11.55
N ALA A 75 -10.71 5.70 -10.42
CA ALA A 75 -11.35 6.01 -9.14
C ALA A 75 -11.03 7.43 -8.67
N ILE A 76 -9.76 7.86 -8.77
CA ILE A 76 -9.31 9.21 -8.41
C ILE A 76 -9.97 10.24 -9.32
N HIS A 77 -9.95 10.03 -10.65
CA HIS A 77 -10.58 10.96 -11.60
C HIS A 77 -12.09 11.11 -11.36
N ARG A 78 -12.80 10.01 -11.07
CA ARG A 78 -14.24 10.08 -10.72
C ARG A 78 -14.51 10.82 -9.43
N ALA A 79 -13.70 10.57 -8.40
CA ALA A 79 -13.85 11.18 -7.07
C ALA A 79 -13.46 12.67 -7.06
N ALA A 80 -12.50 13.07 -7.89
CA ALA A 80 -12.05 14.46 -8.02
C ALA A 80 -12.99 15.32 -8.87
N GLY A 81 -13.89 14.70 -9.65
CA GLY A 81 -14.76 15.41 -10.57
C GLY A 81 -14.05 15.93 -11.83
N PRO A 82 -14.77 16.65 -12.71
CA PRO A 82 -14.29 17.00 -14.05
C PRO A 82 -13.14 18.03 -14.04
N GLY A 83 -12.91 18.72 -12.93
CA GLY A 83 -11.85 19.71 -12.77
C GLY A 83 -10.47 19.10 -12.96
N LEU A 84 -10.23 17.92 -12.34
CA LEU A 84 -8.97 17.22 -12.43
C LEU A 84 -8.56 16.92 -13.86
N LEU A 85 -9.45 16.37 -14.67
CA LEU A 85 -9.18 16.08 -16.09
C LEU A 85 -8.84 17.34 -16.89
N LYS A 86 -9.52 18.47 -16.60
CA LYS A 86 -9.23 19.75 -17.28
C LYS A 86 -7.83 20.26 -16.98
N GLU A 87 -7.36 20.08 -15.73
CA GLU A 87 -6.00 20.44 -15.34
C GLU A 87 -4.97 19.48 -15.93
N CYS A 88 -5.19 18.16 -15.84
CA CYS A 88 -4.31 17.16 -16.42
C CYS A 88 -4.03 17.37 -17.90
N ARG A 89 -5.03 17.81 -18.69
CA ARG A 89 -4.85 18.15 -20.12
C ARG A 89 -3.79 19.24 -20.34
N LYS A 90 -3.63 20.18 -19.41
CA LYS A 90 -2.64 21.26 -19.52
C LYS A 90 -1.22 20.77 -19.22
N LEU A 91 -1.07 19.63 -18.57
CA LEU A 91 0.22 19.03 -18.24
C LEU A 91 0.91 18.38 -19.44
N ASN A 92 0.17 18.10 -20.53
CA ASN A 92 0.68 17.48 -21.76
C ASN A 92 1.40 16.16 -21.53
N GLY A 93 0.80 15.29 -20.69
CA GLY A 93 1.36 13.99 -20.35
C GLY A 93 2.52 14.02 -19.36
N CYS A 94 3.11 12.85 -19.11
CA CYS A 94 4.25 12.66 -18.22
C CYS A 94 5.04 11.43 -18.67
N ASP A 95 6.37 11.50 -18.57
CA ASP A 95 7.25 10.39 -18.90
C ASP A 95 7.19 9.28 -17.83
N THR A 96 7.46 8.05 -18.24
CA THR A 96 7.64 6.91 -17.32
C THR A 96 8.82 7.20 -16.38
N GLY A 97 8.71 6.78 -15.13
CA GLY A 97 9.70 7.07 -14.09
C GLY A 97 9.57 8.47 -13.46
N SER A 98 8.56 9.26 -13.86
CA SER A 98 8.35 10.61 -13.37
C SER A 98 6.94 10.84 -12.82
N ALA A 99 6.67 12.07 -12.36
CA ALA A 99 5.37 12.46 -11.84
C ALA A 99 5.08 13.94 -12.10
N LYS A 100 3.80 14.32 -12.14
CA LYS A 100 3.32 15.71 -12.19
C LYS A 100 2.22 15.91 -11.14
N ILE A 101 2.00 17.14 -10.71
CA ILE A 101 1.09 17.49 -9.62
C ILE A 101 -0.05 18.38 -10.12
N THR A 102 -1.23 18.21 -9.53
CA THR A 102 -2.43 19.03 -9.73
C THR A 102 -3.10 19.35 -8.41
N ASP A 103 -4.11 20.19 -8.45
CA ASP A 103 -5.06 20.34 -7.36
C ASP A 103 -5.94 19.08 -7.23
N ALA A 104 -6.55 18.90 -6.07
CA ALA A 104 -7.33 17.69 -5.77
C ALA A 104 -8.84 17.82 -6.04
N TYR A 105 -9.32 19.05 -6.22
CA TYR A 105 -10.73 19.37 -6.52
C TYR A 105 -11.70 18.84 -5.44
N GLU A 106 -12.55 17.85 -5.78
CA GLU A 106 -13.58 17.31 -4.89
C GLU A 106 -13.04 16.20 -3.94
N LEU A 107 -11.75 15.86 -4.02
CA LEU A 107 -11.11 14.91 -3.10
C LEU A 107 -10.84 15.53 -1.73
N PRO A 108 -10.80 14.73 -0.64
CA PRO A 108 -10.49 15.24 0.70
C PRO A 108 -9.02 15.63 0.91
N CYS A 109 -8.11 15.19 0.03
CA CYS A 109 -6.69 15.61 0.05
C CYS A 109 -6.52 16.99 -0.59
N LYS A 110 -5.31 17.59 -0.46
CA LYS A 110 -5.04 18.93 -1.03
C LYS A 110 -4.52 18.86 -2.47
N LYS A 111 -3.73 17.85 -2.81
CA LYS A 111 -3.06 17.69 -4.11
C LYS A 111 -3.18 16.25 -4.60
N VAL A 112 -3.12 16.07 -5.93
CA VAL A 112 -2.94 14.78 -6.59
C VAL A 112 -1.62 14.80 -7.34
N ILE A 113 -0.76 13.82 -7.08
CA ILE A 113 0.49 13.62 -7.79
C ILE A 113 0.28 12.42 -8.73
N HIS A 114 0.39 12.66 -10.02
CA HIS A 114 0.19 11.67 -11.07
C HIS A 114 1.53 11.06 -11.44
N ALA A 115 1.85 9.89 -10.89
CA ALA A 115 3.07 9.15 -11.15
C ALA A 115 2.86 8.13 -12.26
N VAL A 116 3.76 8.11 -13.23
CA VAL A 116 3.71 7.17 -14.36
C VAL A 116 4.76 6.09 -14.14
N GLY A 117 4.33 4.99 -13.52
CA GLY A 117 5.19 3.85 -13.29
C GLY A 117 5.45 3.04 -14.58
N PRO A 118 6.49 2.20 -14.60
CA PRO A 118 6.82 1.35 -15.72
C PRO A 118 5.81 0.20 -15.89
N VAL A 119 5.62 -0.23 -17.13
CA VAL A 119 5.14 -1.58 -17.44
C VAL A 119 6.30 -2.54 -17.15
N TYR A 120 6.10 -3.47 -16.23
CA TYR A 120 7.17 -4.37 -15.79
C TYR A 120 7.70 -5.23 -16.94
N SER A 121 9.00 -5.34 -17.01
CA SER A 121 9.68 -6.21 -17.98
C SER A 121 10.73 -7.07 -17.29
N SER A 122 10.56 -8.39 -17.35
CA SER A 122 11.55 -9.34 -16.84
C SER A 122 12.88 -9.33 -17.59
N ARG A 123 12.93 -8.67 -18.76
CA ARG A 123 14.18 -8.47 -19.52
C ARG A 123 14.94 -7.23 -19.08
N PHE A 124 14.22 -6.26 -18.51
CA PHE A 124 14.74 -4.94 -18.13
C PHE A 124 14.35 -4.64 -16.67
N VAL A 125 14.75 -5.57 -15.76
CA VAL A 125 14.37 -5.47 -14.33
C VAL A 125 14.96 -4.23 -13.68
N ASN A 126 16.22 -3.90 -13.98
CA ASN A 126 16.90 -2.75 -13.40
C ASN A 126 16.27 -1.43 -13.87
N GLU A 127 16.02 -1.30 -15.17
CA GLU A 127 15.36 -0.12 -15.74
C GLU A 127 13.94 0.04 -15.17
N SER A 128 13.19 -1.05 -15.02
CA SER A 128 11.88 -1.02 -14.37
C SER A 128 11.98 -0.59 -12.90
N ALA A 129 13.04 -0.99 -12.19
CA ALA A 129 13.25 -0.59 -10.80
C ALA A 129 13.65 0.88 -10.68
N GLU A 130 14.50 1.38 -11.58
CA GLU A 130 14.92 2.79 -11.65
C GLU A 130 13.73 3.70 -11.96
N ASP A 131 12.91 3.36 -12.95
CA ASP A 131 11.69 4.09 -13.30
C ASP A 131 10.72 4.12 -12.14
N LEU A 132 10.48 2.96 -11.50
CA LEU A 132 9.60 2.89 -10.35
C LEU A 132 10.11 3.74 -9.18
N ALA A 133 11.40 3.66 -8.86
CA ALA A 133 12.03 4.49 -7.82
C ALA A 133 11.95 5.98 -8.16
N GLY A 134 12.10 6.34 -9.45
CA GLY A 134 11.92 7.69 -9.97
C GLY A 134 10.53 8.26 -9.68
N CYS A 135 9.48 7.45 -9.84
CA CYS A 135 8.11 7.84 -9.49
C CYS A 135 7.99 8.24 -8.01
N TYR A 136 8.51 7.42 -7.09
CA TYR A 136 8.48 7.71 -5.65
C TYR A 136 9.29 8.95 -5.32
N THR A 137 10.53 9.03 -5.80
CA THR A 137 11.44 10.15 -5.53
C THR A 137 10.88 11.47 -6.05
N THR A 138 10.35 11.49 -7.29
CA THR A 138 9.76 12.70 -7.88
C THR A 138 8.50 13.11 -7.11
N SER A 139 7.65 12.15 -6.72
CA SER A 139 6.44 12.43 -5.94
C SER A 139 6.76 13.04 -4.58
N LEU A 140 7.75 12.52 -3.86
CA LEU A 140 8.19 13.07 -2.57
C LEU A 140 8.71 14.51 -2.72
N LYS A 141 9.53 14.78 -3.73
CA LYS A 141 10.03 16.13 -4.04
C LYS A 141 8.89 17.09 -4.39
N LEU A 142 7.91 16.67 -5.19
CA LEU A 142 6.73 17.46 -5.52
C LEU A 142 5.88 17.77 -4.30
N ALA A 143 5.68 16.81 -3.40
CA ALA A 143 4.94 17.02 -2.16
C ALA A 143 5.61 18.09 -1.29
N VAL A 144 6.93 18.01 -1.11
CA VAL A 144 7.71 19.01 -0.37
C VAL A 144 7.65 20.39 -1.04
N ALA A 145 7.82 20.46 -2.36
CA ALA A 145 7.79 21.72 -3.10
C ALA A 145 6.41 22.41 -3.08
N ASN A 146 5.34 21.66 -2.73
CA ASN A 146 3.99 22.18 -2.60
C ASN A 146 3.49 22.21 -1.13
N ASP A 147 4.41 22.27 -0.17
CA ASP A 147 4.13 22.39 1.27
C ASP A 147 3.19 21.32 1.83
N CYS A 148 3.12 20.14 1.21
CA CYS A 148 2.41 19.00 1.74
C CYS A 148 3.16 18.42 2.93
N LYS A 149 2.47 18.24 4.06
CA LYS A 149 3.03 17.61 5.27
C LYS A 149 2.87 16.09 5.29
N SER A 150 1.97 15.58 4.47
CA SER A 150 1.72 14.14 4.34
C SER A 150 1.47 13.75 2.89
N ILE A 151 1.90 12.54 2.54
CA ILE A 151 1.73 11.96 1.21
C ILE A 151 1.28 10.51 1.33
N ALA A 152 0.32 10.09 0.51
CA ALA A 152 -0.13 8.70 0.45
C ALA A 152 0.06 8.13 -0.95
N PHE A 153 0.78 7.03 -1.04
CA PHE A 153 1.07 6.33 -2.28
C PHE A 153 0.06 5.20 -2.51
N SER A 154 -0.52 5.13 -3.70
CA SER A 154 -1.11 3.89 -4.19
C SER A 154 -0.01 2.88 -4.55
N ALA A 155 -0.38 1.60 -4.71
CA ALA A 155 0.56 0.58 -5.18
C ALA A 155 0.86 0.78 -6.68
N LEU A 156 1.97 1.49 -6.97
CA LEU A 156 2.36 1.85 -8.33
C LEU A 156 2.78 0.60 -9.12
N SER A 157 2.33 0.52 -10.37
CA SER A 157 2.65 -0.54 -11.36
C SER A 157 2.20 -1.97 -11.02
N THR A 158 1.67 -2.27 -9.82
CA THR A 158 1.33 -3.65 -9.41
C THR A 158 -0.01 -4.17 -9.97
N GLY A 159 -0.79 -3.30 -10.61
CA GLY A 159 -2.03 -3.64 -11.28
C GLY A 159 -1.80 -4.08 -12.73
N VAL A 160 -2.39 -3.34 -13.69
CA VAL A 160 -2.34 -3.65 -15.13
C VAL A 160 -0.91 -3.66 -15.69
N TYR A 161 0.01 -2.90 -15.09
CA TYR A 161 1.41 -2.85 -15.51
C TYR A 161 2.25 -4.05 -15.04
N GLY A 162 1.66 -4.95 -14.25
CA GLY A 162 2.17 -6.28 -13.97
C GLY A 162 3.46 -6.34 -13.14
N TYR A 163 3.85 -5.28 -12.46
CA TYR A 163 5.02 -5.30 -11.58
C TYR A 163 4.74 -6.26 -10.40
N PRO A 164 5.64 -7.23 -10.09
CA PRO A 164 5.44 -8.12 -8.95
C PRO A 164 5.36 -7.32 -7.64
N SER A 165 4.31 -7.55 -6.86
CA SER A 165 4.00 -6.74 -5.66
C SER A 165 5.15 -6.72 -4.66
N SER A 166 5.83 -7.85 -4.44
CA SER A 166 6.97 -7.93 -3.51
C SER A 166 8.15 -7.07 -3.95
N GLU A 167 8.51 -7.15 -5.23
CA GLU A 167 9.62 -6.37 -5.80
C GLU A 167 9.28 -4.88 -5.82
N ALA A 168 8.05 -4.53 -6.21
CA ALA A 168 7.56 -3.15 -6.22
C ALA A 168 7.59 -2.53 -4.81
N ALA A 169 7.12 -3.26 -3.79
CA ALA A 169 7.14 -2.79 -2.40
C ALA A 169 8.57 -2.55 -1.89
N SER A 170 9.52 -3.43 -2.23
CA SER A 170 10.93 -3.24 -1.88
C SER A 170 11.51 -1.96 -2.49
N VAL A 171 11.26 -1.71 -3.79
CA VAL A 171 11.71 -0.50 -4.47
C VAL A 171 11.08 0.76 -3.85
N ALA A 172 9.77 0.72 -3.60
CA ALA A 172 9.01 1.80 -3.00
C ALA A 172 9.56 2.20 -1.61
N ILE A 173 9.72 1.20 -0.74
CA ILE A 173 10.18 1.39 0.63
C ILE A 173 11.62 1.90 0.65
N LYS A 174 12.49 1.36 -0.22
CA LYS A 174 13.87 1.81 -0.36
C LYS A 174 13.95 3.28 -0.82
N ALA A 175 13.13 3.67 -1.81
CA ALA A 175 13.08 5.06 -2.28
C ALA A 175 12.63 6.03 -1.18
N VAL A 176 11.61 5.64 -0.39
CA VAL A 176 11.14 6.42 0.76
C VAL A 176 12.20 6.50 1.86
N LYS A 177 12.89 5.40 2.18
CA LYS A 177 13.97 5.40 3.17
C LYS A 177 15.10 6.35 2.76
N ASN A 178 15.57 6.26 1.52
CA ASN A 178 16.61 7.16 0.99
C ASN A 178 16.18 8.64 1.07
N PHE A 179 14.91 8.94 0.84
CA PHE A 179 14.38 10.28 0.99
C PHE A 179 14.41 10.76 2.45
N LEU A 180 14.00 9.90 3.41
CA LEU A 180 14.01 10.21 4.84
C LEU A 180 15.42 10.46 5.39
N GLU A 181 16.42 9.77 4.84
CA GLU A 181 17.85 9.94 5.17
C GLU A 181 18.46 11.18 4.49
N GLY A 182 17.76 11.78 3.54
CA GLY A 182 18.21 12.98 2.80
C GLY A 182 17.86 14.29 3.48
N ALA A 183 18.33 15.41 2.90
CA ALA A 183 18.18 16.76 3.45
C ALA A 183 16.71 17.24 3.58
N ASP A 184 15.80 16.68 2.79
CA ASP A 184 14.37 17.05 2.79
C ASP A 184 13.52 16.08 3.62
N GLY A 185 14.11 15.05 4.23
CA GLY A 185 13.40 13.98 4.92
C GLY A 185 12.50 14.50 6.04
N ASP A 186 12.88 15.53 6.76
CA ASP A 186 12.11 16.09 7.87
C ASP A 186 10.95 17.00 7.44
N LYS A 187 10.85 17.33 6.16
CA LYS A 187 9.78 18.21 5.64
C LYS A 187 8.42 17.50 5.54
N LEU A 188 8.42 16.15 5.48
CA LEU A 188 7.22 15.33 5.48
C LEU A 188 7.02 14.70 6.87
N GLU A 189 5.87 14.99 7.47
CA GLU A 189 5.49 14.48 8.79
C GLU A 189 4.91 13.05 8.73
N LYS A 190 4.30 12.67 7.59
CA LYS A 190 3.76 11.32 7.38
C LYS A 190 3.83 10.89 5.92
N ILE A 191 4.38 9.69 5.68
CA ILE A 191 4.44 9.02 4.38
C ILE A 191 3.67 7.71 4.50
N ILE A 192 2.66 7.53 3.65
CA ILE A 192 1.66 6.49 3.79
C ILE A 192 1.70 5.59 2.58
N PHE A 193 1.80 4.29 2.78
CA PHE A 193 1.53 3.28 1.76
C PHE A 193 0.07 2.85 1.88
N CYS A 194 -0.73 3.18 0.85
CA CYS A 194 -2.16 2.84 0.79
C CYS A 194 -2.35 1.69 -0.18
N THR A 195 -2.52 0.49 0.35
CA THR A 195 -2.76 -0.73 -0.42
C THR A 195 -4.26 -1.00 -0.57
N PHE A 196 -4.64 -1.71 -1.61
CA PHE A 196 -6.04 -2.07 -1.83
C PHE A 196 -6.24 -3.59 -1.88
N VAL A 197 -5.40 -4.31 -2.61
CA VAL A 197 -5.49 -5.76 -2.79
C VAL A 197 -4.60 -6.52 -1.80
N PRO A 198 -4.97 -7.75 -1.37
CA PRO A 198 -4.23 -8.51 -0.37
C PRO A 198 -2.75 -8.72 -0.71
N LYS A 199 -2.42 -9.05 -1.97
CA LYS A 199 -1.04 -9.28 -2.41
C LYS A 199 -0.10 -8.10 -2.14
N ASP A 200 -0.61 -6.86 -2.25
CA ASP A 200 0.18 -5.66 -1.95
C ASP A 200 0.32 -5.48 -0.43
N VAL A 201 -0.73 -5.77 0.35
CA VAL A 201 -0.64 -5.78 1.83
C VAL A 201 0.44 -6.72 2.31
N ASP A 202 0.45 -7.96 1.80
CA ASP A 202 1.43 -8.99 2.17
C ASP A 202 2.85 -8.56 1.81
N ALA A 203 3.02 -7.94 0.62
CA ALA A 203 4.31 -7.42 0.18
C ALA A 203 4.84 -6.31 1.12
N TYR A 204 4.00 -5.35 1.52
CA TYR A 204 4.42 -4.30 2.45
C TYR A 204 4.66 -4.84 3.86
N ASN A 205 3.84 -5.76 4.37
CA ASN A 205 4.07 -6.42 5.67
C ASN A 205 5.39 -7.20 5.69
N HIS A 206 5.78 -7.79 4.57
CA HIS A 206 7.06 -8.49 4.44
C HIS A 206 8.27 -7.55 4.44
N TRP A 207 8.17 -6.43 3.71
CA TRP A 207 9.33 -5.56 3.47
C TRP A 207 9.50 -4.45 4.50
N LEU A 208 8.42 -3.87 5.04
CA LEU A 208 8.53 -2.78 6.03
C LEU A 208 9.43 -3.14 7.21
N PRO A 209 9.32 -4.34 7.85
CA PRO A 209 10.20 -4.71 8.95
C PRO A 209 11.67 -4.84 8.58
N ARG A 210 11.96 -5.08 7.31
CA ARG A 210 13.34 -5.20 6.80
C ARG A 210 14.03 -3.87 6.58
N PHE A 211 13.27 -2.81 6.36
CA PHE A 211 13.79 -1.45 6.15
C PHE A 211 13.62 -0.57 7.38
N PHE A 212 12.58 -0.81 8.16
CA PHE A 212 12.19 -0.06 9.35
C PHE A 212 11.94 -1.03 10.52
N PRO A 213 13.03 -1.61 11.09
CA PRO A 213 12.89 -2.57 12.17
C PRO A 213 12.27 -1.95 13.43
N SER A 214 11.69 -2.80 14.28
CA SER A 214 11.12 -2.38 15.56
C SER A 214 12.18 -1.74 16.45
N THR A 215 11.78 -0.71 17.17
CA THR A 215 12.55 -0.13 18.26
C THR A 215 12.17 -0.70 19.64
N GLU A 216 11.10 -1.50 19.68
CA GLU A 216 10.68 -2.22 20.87
C GLU A 216 11.59 -3.46 21.01
N GLU A 217 12.12 -3.69 22.20
CA GLU A 217 12.83 -4.93 22.51
C GLU A 217 11.82 -6.09 22.44
N PRO A 218 12.21 -7.25 21.90
CA PRO A 218 11.35 -8.41 21.98
C PRO A 218 11.08 -8.69 23.46
N GLU A 219 9.79 -8.69 23.84
CA GLU A 219 9.44 -9.20 25.18
C GLU A 219 10.02 -10.62 25.27
N THR A 220 11.05 -10.80 26.09
CA THR A 220 11.46 -12.12 26.50
C THR A 220 10.29 -12.67 27.28
N ASP A 221 9.60 -13.68 26.75
CA ASP A 221 8.70 -14.51 27.55
C ASP A 221 9.60 -15.20 28.57
N ASP A 222 9.88 -14.55 29.69
CA ASP A 222 10.44 -15.15 30.89
C ASP A 222 9.35 -16.07 31.48
N TRP A 223 9.14 -17.20 30.81
CA TRP A 223 8.61 -18.36 31.50
C TRP A 223 9.76 -18.83 32.38
N GLU A 224 9.86 -18.32 33.65
CA GLU A 224 10.60 -18.99 34.69
C GLU A 224 10.14 -20.45 34.68
N GLU A 225 11.01 -21.35 34.23
CA GLU A 225 10.89 -22.77 34.54
C GLU A 225 10.83 -22.85 36.04
N VAL A 226 9.64 -22.97 36.60
CA VAL A 226 9.44 -23.37 37.98
C VAL A 226 9.98 -24.79 38.04
N GLU A 227 11.25 -24.93 38.46
CA GLU A 227 11.83 -26.21 38.80
C GLU A 227 10.87 -26.91 39.75
N ALA A 228 10.23 -27.97 39.25
CA ALA A 228 9.44 -28.88 40.05
C ALA A 228 10.41 -29.59 41.00
N GLY A 229 10.54 -29.03 42.22
CA GLY A 229 11.24 -29.70 43.33
C GLY A 229 10.61 -31.04 43.60
N GLU A 230 11.41 -32.07 43.44
CA GLU A 230 11.13 -33.43 43.91
C GLU A 230 10.69 -33.43 45.36
N SER A 231 9.54 -34.01 45.65
CA SER A 231 9.33 -34.74 46.91
C SER A 231 8.35 -35.89 46.66
N ALA A 232 8.93 -37.09 46.82
CA ALA A 232 8.19 -38.37 46.81
C ALA A 232 7.27 -38.47 48.04
N GLU A 233 6.16 -39.16 47.91
CA GLU A 233 5.78 -40.41 48.55
C GLU A 233 4.27 -40.72 48.48
N ASN A 234 4.03 -41.97 48.00
CA ASN A 234 2.98 -42.92 48.36
C ASN A 234 1.49 -42.56 48.26
N GLY A 235 0.85 -43.17 47.30
CA GLY A 235 -0.37 -43.94 47.06
C GLY A 235 -1.62 -43.84 48.00
N PRO A 236 -2.76 -44.44 47.70
CA PRO A 236 -3.08 -45.42 46.64
C PRO A 236 -4.36 -45.08 45.79
N VAL A 237 -4.45 -45.85 44.74
CA VAL A 237 -5.57 -46.12 43.81
C VAL A 237 -7.00 -46.00 44.32
N ALA A 238 -7.87 -45.30 43.62
CA ALA A 238 -9.29 -45.63 43.42
C ALA A 238 -9.89 -44.98 42.15
N LYS A 239 -10.20 -45.81 41.19
CA LYS A 239 -11.38 -45.92 40.28
C LYS A 239 -12.06 -44.70 39.66
N GLU A 240 -12.10 -44.80 38.32
CA GLU A 240 -13.08 -44.40 37.30
C GLU A 240 -14.44 -43.84 37.77
N GLU A 241 -14.86 -42.78 37.09
CA GLU A 241 -16.15 -42.52 36.40
C GLU A 241 -16.02 -41.11 35.82
N GLY A 242 -16.06 -40.85 34.55
CA GLY A 242 -17.10 -40.91 33.56
C GLY A 242 -17.80 -39.57 33.37
N ILE A 243 -17.73 -39.00 32.11
CA ILE A 243 -18.69 -38.04 31.52
C ILE A 243 -18.42 -36.55 31.89
N SER A 244 -18.10 -35.66 30.90
CA SER A 244 -19.03 -35.09 29.93
C SER A 244 -18.30 -34.02 29.06
N THR A 245 -18.48 -34.17 27.79
CA THR A 245 -18.21 -33.18 26.73
C THR A 245 -18.85 -31.84 27.03
N THR A 246 -18.11 -30.75 26.95
CA THR A 246 -18.68 -29.42 26.76
C THR A 246 -18.21 -28.83 25.43
N GLU A 247 -19.22 -28.46 24.67
CA GLU A 247 -19.19 -27.92 23.31
C GLU A 247 -18.30 -26.68 23.16
N GLU A 248 -17.45 -26.70 22.14
CA GLU A 248 -16.85 -25.52 21.58
C GLU A 248 -17.91 -24.68 20.86
N ALA A 249 -18.21 -23.52 21.36
CA ALA A 249 -19.03 -22.53 20.69
C ALA A 249 -18.27 -21.94 19.49
N LYS A 250 -18.57 -22.43 18.29
CA LYS A 250 -18.20 -21.82 17.02
C LYS A 250 -18.98 -20.52 16.86
N VAL A 251 -18.29 -19.38 16.97
CA VAL A 251 -18.81 -18.09 16.53
C VAL A 251 -18.79 -18.07 15.00
N ALA A 252 -19.96 -18.16 14.39
CA ALA A 252 -20.15 -18.04 12.95
C ALA A 252 -19.93 -16.60 12.52
N LEU A 253 -19.01 -16.38 11.57
CA LEU A 253 -18.87 -15.13 10.83
C LEU A 253 -20.03 -15.01 9.82
N PRO A 254 -20.59 -13.81 9.61
CA PRO A 254 -21.68 -13.64 8.65
C PRO A 254 -21.20 -13.80 7.21
N ASP A 255 -21.98 -14.50 6.41
CA ASP A 255 -21.78 -14.75 4.99
C ASP A 255 -21.72 -13.46 4.17
N VAL A 256 -20.67 -13.34 3.35
CA VAL A 256 -20.55 -12.32 2.32
C VAL A 256 -21.35 -12.76 1.09
N PRO A 257 -22.25 -11.94 0.53
CA PRO A 257 -22.98 -12.30 -0.68
C PRO A 257 -22.05 -12.38 -1.89
N THR A 258 -21.89 -13.59 -2.43
CA THR A 258 -21.30 -13.84 -3.74
C THR A 258 -22.37 -13.57 -4.82
N ALA A 259 -22.36 -12.37 -5.39
CA ALA A 259 -23.04 -12.10 -6.65
C ALA A 259 -21.99 -11.90 -7.74
N GLU A 260 -21.86 -12.89 -8.61
CA GLU A 260 -21.10 -12.76 -9.85
C GLU A 260 -21.80 -11.77 -10.80
N PRO A 261 -21.06 -10.83 -11.46
CA PRO A 261 -21.66 -10.01 -12.50
C PRO A 261 -21.84 -10.82 -13.78
N THR A 262 -23.08 -10.94 -14.23
CA THR A 262 -23.45 -11.48 -15.53
C THR A 262 -22.77 -10.72 -16.66
N GLU A 263 -22.05 -11.44 -17.52
CA GLU A 263 -21.45 -10.94 -18.75
C GLU A 263 -22.51 -10.41 -19.70
N GLY A 264 -22.55 -9.08 -19.89
CA GLY A 264 -23.18 -8.43 -21.01
C GLY A 264 -22.14 -8.13 -22.09
N GLY A 265 -22.02 -9.00 -23.08
CA GLY A 265 -21.11 -8.80 -24.22
C GLY A 265 -21.49 -7.55 -25.03
N PRO A 266 -20.52 -6.82 -25.62
CA PRO A 266 -20.78 -5.65 -26.43
C PRO A 266 -21.36 -6.05 -27.78
N ALA A 267 -22.51 -5.45 -28.12
CA ALA A 267 -23.16 -5.60 -29.44
C ALA A 267 -22.24 -5.05 -30.54
N THR A 268 -21.85 -5.92 -31.46
CA THR A 268 -21.16 -5.57 -32.69
C THR A 268 -22.10 -4.79 -33.59
N LYS A 269 -21.90 -3.47 -33.76
CA LYS A 269 -22.51 -2.67 -34.82
C LYS A 269 -21.87 -3.04 -36.16
N LYS A 270 -22.66 -3.72 -37.03
CA LYS A 270 -22.34 -3.90 -38.45
C LYS A 270 -22.37 -2.53 -39.15
N LEU A 271 -21.20 -2.12 -39.65
CA LEU A 271 -21.13 -1.02 -40.62
C LEU A 271 -21.78 -1.46 -41.96
N LYS A 272 -22.74 -0.68 -42.40
CA LYS A 272 -23.28 -0.75 -43.79
C LYS A 272 -22.26 -0.08 -44.70
N PRO A 273 -22.02 -0.62 -45.94
CA PRO A 273 -21.23 0.08 -46.94
C PRO A 273 -22.05 1.25 -47.50
N SER A 274 -21.41 2.40 -47.63
CA SER A 274 -21.96 3.54 -48.36
C SER A 274 -21.75 3.34 -49.87
N ASP A 275 -22.83 3.27 -50.61
CA ASP A 275 -22.86 3.47 -52.06
C ASP A 275 -22.61 4.95 -52.37
N ASP A 276 -21.43 5.25 -52.93
CA ASP A 276 -21.16 6.46 -53.70
C ASP A 276 -19.88 6.27 -54.51
N ASP A 277 -20.02 5.51 -55.60
CA ASP A 277 -19.11 5.56 -56.72
C ASP A 277 -19.92 5.36 -57.99
N LYS A 278 -20.55 6.42 -58.45
CA LYS A 278 -20.97 6.63 -59.84
C LYS A 278 -21.16 8.12 -60.08
N LYS A 279 -20.15 8.75 -60.67
CA LYS A 279 -20.22 9.67 -61.84
C LYS A 279 -19.01 10.60 -61.91
N LEU A 280 -18.38 10.45 -63.06
CA LEU A 280 -17.50 11.31 -63.84
C LEU A 280 -16.02 11.28 -63.48
#